data_9e281129c9b9140b7fc9967e2a9293b3
#
_entry.id   9e281129c9b9140b7fc9967e2a9293b3
#
_cell.length_a   1.000
_cell.length_b   1.000
_cell.length_c   1.000
_cell.angle_alpha   90.00
_cell.angle_beta   90.00
_cell.angle_gamma   90.00
#
_symmetry.space_group_name_H-M   'P 1'
#
loop_
_entity.id
_entity.type
_entity.pdbx_description
1 polymer ?
#
loop_
_entity_poly.entity_id
_entity_poly.type
_entity_poly.pdbx_seq_one_letter_code
_entity_poly.pdbx_strand_id
1 'polypeptide(L)'
;MARFDNKIFILTPSFPLKTCGEGVFFICYKRIRVNITPIKFNISILKFIFAEVILKAKKQGRKDFYKMKITFLGAGSTIFAKNVLGDCILTPSLGQFDIALYDIDRERLECSFKMLNNINRRYGKARIARYTDLKSALEGADFVVNAVQVGGYRPCTVTDFEVPKKYGLRQTIGDTLGIGGIFRFLRTAPVLEQFAKVIHKVCPNALFLNYTNPMAMITGYCIRELDLNAVGLCHSVQYCVEGLFKSLGFSEALKDKARWDIAGINHQAWLLKIEDENGRDMYPEIKRRSASGEYTETMAWDLVRHEIMHRFGYYNTESSEHTAEYLPYFIKATHSELIDRYKIPLD
;
A
#
# COMPACT_ATOMS: atom_id res chain seq x y z
N MET A 1 -29.17 2.13 11.36
CA MET A 1 -27.69 2.09 11.59
C MET A 1 -27.17 0.81 11.00
N ALA A 2 -26.65 0.85 9.79
CA ALA A 2 -26.08 -0.35 9.16
C ALA A 2 -24.61 -0.47 9.60
N ARG A 3 -24.28 -1.55 10.29
CA ARG A 3 -22.89 -1.93 10.62
C ARG A 3 -22.27 -2.52 9.37
N PHE A 4 -21.21 -1.89 8.88
CA PHE A 4 -20.35 -2.45 7.83
C PHE A 4 -19.09 -3.01 8.49
N ASP A 5 -18.99 -4.33 8.59
CA ASP A 5 -17.82 -5.02 9.15
C ASP A 5 -16.95 -5.53 7.98
N ASN A 6 -16.01 -4.69 7.51
CA ASN A 6 -14.98 -5.15 6.57
C ASN A 6 -13.68 -5.36 7.34
N LYS A 7 -13.17 -6.58 7.36
CA LYS A 7 -11.96 -6.97 8.09
C LYS A 7 -10.82 -7.27 7.10
N ILE A 8 -9.68 -6.60 7.32
CA ILE A 8 -8.46 -6.85 6.57
C ILE A 8 -7.43 -7.45 7.51
N PHE A 9 -6.92 -8.64 7.18
CA PHE A 9 -5.87 -9.32 7.94
C PHE A 9 -4.63 -9.45 7.05
N ILE A 10 -3.57 -8.71 7.37
CA ILE A 10 -2.25 -8.92 6.75
C ILE A 10 -1.36 -9.59 7.78
N LEU A 11 -1.03 -10.86 7.55
CA LEU A 11 -0.17 -11.64 8.43
C LEU A 11 1.30 -11.40 8.08
N THR A 12 2.11 -11.08 9.10
CA THR A 12 3.56 -11.27 9.02
C THR A 12 3.92 -12.54 9.79
N PRO A 13 4.88 -13.36 9.32
CA PRO A 13 5.25 -14.59 10.01
C PRO A 13 5.82 -14.27 11.40
N SER A 14 5.13 -14.70 12.47
CA SER A 14 5.59 -14.73 13.87
C SER A 14 4.89 -13.86 14.92
N PHE A 15 3.55 -13.72 14.90
CA PHE A 15 2.84 -13.19 16.06
C PHE A 15 1.57 -13.98 16.42
N PRO A 16 1.28 -14.21 17.73
CA PRO A 16 0.05 -14.84 18.14
C PRO A 16 -1.16 -13.94 17.85
N LEU A 17 -2.17 -14.50 17.23
CA LEU A 17 -3.45 -13.86 16.95
C LEU A 17 -4.15 -13.49 18.27
N LYS A 18 -4.33 -12.20 18.54
CA LYS A 18 -5.33 -11.72 19.47
C LYS A 18 -6.51 -11.19 18.68
N THR A 19 -7.63 -11.86 18.80
CA THR A 19 -8.92 -11.44 18.26
C THR A 19 -9.38 -10.17 18.97
N CYS A 20 -9.57 -9.09 18.22
CA CYS A 20 -10.34 -7.93 18.66
C CYS A 20 -11.43 -7.69 17.62
N GLY A 21 -12.67 -7.70 18.08
CA GLY A 21 -13.84 -7.42 17.28
C GLY A 21 -13.83 -6.01 16.69
N GLU A 22 -14.44 -5.90 15.50
CA GLU A 22 -14.75 -4.72 14.71
C GLU A 22 -13.59 -4.10 13.91
N GLY A 23 -13.63 -4.29 12.59
CA GLY A 23 -12.95 -3.49 11.56
C GLY A 23 -11.48 -3.19 11.79
N VAL A 24 -10.57 -4.17 11.74
CA VAL A 24 -9.16 -3.92 12.05
C VAL A 24 -8.29 -4.14 10.82
N PHE A 25 -7.59 -3.07 10.43
CA PHE A 25 -6.41 -3.18 9.60
C PHE A 25 -5.27 -3.76 10.44
N PHE A 26 -4.88 -5.02 10.24
CA PHE A 26 -3.65 -5.53 10.83
C PHE A 26 -2.47 -5.13 9.96
N ILE A 27 -1.94 -4.05 10.34
CA ILE A 27 -0.64 -3.56 10.02
C ILE A 27 0.20 -3.92 11.24
N CYS A 28 1.32 -4.61 11.09
CA CYS A 28 2.23 -4.94 12.21
C CYS A 28 2.47 -3.71 13.08
N TYR A 29 2.11 -3.82 14.36
CA TYR A 29 2.12 -2.67 15.25
C TYR A 29 2.58 -3.03 16.66
N LYS A 30 3.56 -2.31 17.20
CA LYS A 30 4.08 -2.52 18.56
C LYS A 30 3.27 -1.81 19.68
N ARG A 31 2.54 -0.73 19.44
CA ARG A 31 1.96 0.12 20.49
C ARG A 31 0.66 0.91 20.26
N ILE A 32 -0.04 0.88 19.16
CA ILE A 32 -1.33 1.59 19.00
C ILE A 32 -2.48 0.62 18.73
N ARG A 33 -3.51 0.63 19.58
CA ARG A 33 -4.84 0.11 19.24
C ARG A 33 -5.57 1.21 18.49
N VAL A 34 -5.77 1.05 17.20
CA VAL A 34 -6.64 1.92 16.42
C VAL A 34 -7.99 1.21 16.29
N ASN A 35 -8.98 1.66 17.05
CA ASN A 35 -10.38 1.25 16.83
C ASN A 35 -10.88 2.02 15.62
N ILE A 36 -11.09 1.32 14.52
CA ILE A 36 -11.58 1.90 13.29
C ILE A 36 -13.09 1.68 13.21
N THR A 37 -13.87 2.73 13.45
CA THR A 37 -15.29 2.75 13.08
C THR A 37 -15.44 2.79 11.56
N PRO A 38 -16.41 2.06 10.98
CA PRO A 38 -16.56 1.99 9.53
C PRO A 38 -16.92 3.36 8.94
N ILE A 39 -16.06 3.89 8.08
CA ILE A 39 -16.27 5.12 7.32
C ILE A 39 -16.41 4.75 5.84
N LYS A 40 -17.37 5.37 5.17
CA LYS A 40 -17.65 5.22 3.74
C LYS A 40 -16.37 5.32 2.90
N PHE A 41 -16.13 4.30 2.11
CA PHE A 41 -14.94 4.04 1.31
C PHE A 41 -14.77 5.02 0.11
N ASN A 42 -14.34 6.24 0.37
CA ASN A 42 -13.75 7.12 -0.66
C ASN A 42 -12.63 8.00 -0.09
N ILE A 43 -12.06 7.58 1.02
CA ILE A 43 -11.02 8.34 1.73
C ILE A 43 -9.74 7.52 1.69
N SER A 44 -8.62 8.10 1.24
CA SER A 44 -7.33 7.41 1.26
C SER A 44 -7.00 6.96 2.69
N ILE A 45 -6.36 5.81 2.85
CA ILE A 45 -5.95 5.25 4.16
C ILE A 45 -5.23 6.30 5.02
N LEU A 46 -4.44 7.18 4.39
CA LEU A 46 -3.73 8.26 5.08
C LEU A 46 -4.66 9.29 5.70
N LYS A 47 -5.74 9.67 5.01
CA LYS A 47 -6.75 10.60 5.58
C LYS A 47 -7.31 10.04 6.88
N PHE A 48 -7.52 8.72 6.90
CA PHE A 48 -8.05 8.03 8.06
C PHE A 48 -7.02 7.97 9.21
N ILE A 49 -5.79 7.54 8.94
CA ILE A 49 -4.71 7.48 9.95
C ILE A 49 -4.48 8.87 10.55
N PHE A 50 -4.40 9.91 9.72
CA PHE A 50 -4.21 11.27 10.20
C PHE A 50 -5.41 11.78 10.99
N ALA A 51 -6.64 11.53 10.53
CA ALA A 51 -7.84 11.95 11.25
C ALA A 51 -7.95 11.29 12.64
N GLU A 52 -7.67 10.00 12.75
CA GLU A 52 -7.69 9.27 14.03
C GLU A 52 -6.63 9.79 15.01
N VAL A 53 -5.40 10.03 14.54
CA VAL A 53 -4.34 10.56 15.41
C VAL A 53 -4.67 11.97 15.87
N ILE A 54 -5.23 12.83 15.00
CA ILE A 54 -5.68 14.18 15.36
C ILE A 54 -6.85 14.12 16.35
N LEU A 55 -7.82 13.23 16.14
CA LEU A 55 -8.95 13.06 17.07
C LEU A 55 -8.49 12.58 18.44
N LYS A 56 -7.50 11.68 18.51
CA LYS A 56 -6.91 11.25 19.79
C LYS A 56 -6.16 12.38 20.48
N ALA A 57 -5.37 13.17 19.78
CA ALA A 57 -4.66 14.33 20.32
C ALA A 57 -5.65 15.36 20.91
N LYS A 58 -6.77 15.64 20.21
CA LYS A 58 -7.83 16.51 20.68
C LYS A 58 -8.55 15.96 21.91
N LYS A 59 -8.84 14.65 21.96
CA LYS A 59 -9.48 13.99 23.15
C LYS A 59 -8.58 13.99 24.38
N GLN A 60 -7.25 14.08 24.23
CA GLN A 60 -6.28 14.16 25.32
C GLN A 60 -6.09 15.59 25.87
N GLY A 61 -6.94 16.56 25.47
CA GLY A 61 -6.96 17.91 26.04
C GLY A 61 -5.75 18.78 25.67
N ARG A 62 -5.00 18.44 24.66
CA ARG A 62 -3.93 19.29 24.09
C ARG A 62 -4.57 20.52 23.45
N LYS A 63 -4.66 21.61 24.20
CA LYS A 63 -5.29 22.88 23.81
C LYS A 63 -4.45 23.73 22.86
N ASP A 64 -3.16 23.46 22.74
CA ASP A 64 -2.33 24.13 21.76
C ASP A 64 -2.66 23.59 20.38
N PHE A 65 -2.85 24.48 19.43
CA PHE A 65 -3.02 24.15 18.01
C PHE A 65 -1.81 23.35 17.56
N TYR A 66 -1.89 22.02 17.73
CA TYR A 66 -0.83 21.12 17.38
C TYR A 66 -0.66 21.17 15.86
N LYS A 67 0.41 21.78 15.45
CA LYS A 67 0.75 21.95 14.05
C LYS A 67 1.43 20.67 13.56
N MET A 68 0.60 19.75 13.03
CA MET A 68 1.04 18.47 12.50
C MET A 68 2.08 18.68 11.40
N LYS A 69 3.18 17.91 11.44
CA LYS A 69 4.19 17.88 10.37
C LYS A 69 4.26 16.50 9.72
N ILE A 70 4.11 16.49 8.39
CA ILE A 70 4.28 15.31 7.55
C ILE A 70 5.58 15.46 6.78
N THR A 71 6.55 14.57 7.01
CA THR A 71 7.77 14.48 6.20
C THR A 71 7.62 13.38 5.16
N PHE A 72 7.89 13.70 3.90
CA PHE A 72 7.80 12.78 2.77
C PHE A 72 9.20 12.49 2.23
N LEU A 73 9.69 11.26 2.45
CA LEU A 73 10.97 10.76 1.97
C LEU A 73 10.80 10.13 0.59
N GLY A 74 11.59 10.57 -0.38
CA GLY A 74 11.45 10.18 -1.79
C GLY A 74 10.47 11.08 -2.55
N ALA A 75 10.43 12.37 -2.22
CA ALA A 75 9.50 13.33 -2.82
C ALA A 75 9.76 13.64 -4.30
N GLY A 76 10.87 13.16 -4.87
CA GLY A 76 11.09 13.15 -6.32
C GLY A 76 10.13 12.26 -7.09
N SER A 77 9.39 11.37 -6.42
CA SER A 77 8.25 10.64 -7.00
C SER A 77 7.03 11.56 -7.12
N THR A 78 7.01 12.39 -8.15
CA THR A 78 6.04 13.49 -8.34
C THR A 78 4.60 13.01 -8.31
N ILE A 79 4.27 11.91 -9.00
CA ILE A 79 2.90 11.38 -9.06
C ILE A 79 2.47 10.87 -7.69
N PHE A 80 3.36 10.14 -6.99
CA PHE A 80 3.03 9.57 -5.70
C PHE A 80 2.91 10.67 -4.62
N ALA A 81 3.85 11.62 -4.60
CA ALA A 81 3.77 12.78 -3.71
C ALA A 81 2.50 13.59 -3.96
N LYS A 82 2.09 13.77 -5.24
CA LYS A 82 0.84 14.43 -5.60
C LYS A 82 -0.38 13.72 -5.01
N ASN A 83 -0.46 12.42 -5.22
CA ASN A 83 -1.64 11.65 -4.81
C ASN A 83 -1.78 11.63 -3.28
N VAL A 84 -0.68 11.35 -2.57
CA VAL A 84 -0.67 11.26 -1.11
C VAL A 84 -0.87 12.62 -0.44
N LEU A 85 -0.02 13.58 -0.78
CA LEU A 85 -0.03 14.89 -0.13
C LEU A 85 -1.13 15.81 -0.67
N GLY A 86 -1.50 15.65 -1.95
CA GLY A 86 -2.66 16.31 -2.54
C GLY A 86 -3.95 15.94 -1.82
N ASP A 87 -4.15 14.66 -1.53
CA ASP A 87 -5.27 14.18 -0.74
C ASP A 87 -5.28 14.79 0.67
N CYS A 88 -4.11 14.92 1.31
CA CYS A 88 -4.00 15.60 2.61
C CYS A 88 -4.42 17.07 2.50
N ILE A 89 -3.91 17.80 1.50
CA ILE A 89 -4.26 19.21 1.25
C ILE A 89 -5.77 19.38 1.01
N LEU A 90 -6.39 18.45 0.31
CA LEU A 90 -7.80 18.45 -0.02
C LEU A 90 -8.71 18.02 1.14
N THR A 91 -8.16 17.55 2.26
CA THR A 91 -8.93 17.05 3.39
C THR A 91 -9.19 18.14 4.43
N PRO A 92 -10.43 18.69 4.55
CA PRO A 92 -10.72 19.82 5.43
C PRO A 92 -10.46 19.55 6.92
N SER A 93 -10.67 18.30 7.35
CA SER A 93 -10.53 17.91 8.77
C SER A 93 -9.09 17.95 9.28
N LEU A 94 -8.09 17.94 8.40
CA LEU A 94 -6.67 18.07 8.78
C LEU A 94 -6.30 19.48 9.24
N GLY A 95 -7.09 20.52 8.88
CA GLY A 95 -6.79 21.89 9.25
C GLY A 95 -5.49 22.41 8.60
N GLN A 96 -4.72 23.20 9.36
CA GLN A 96 -3.39 23.67 8.93
C GLN A 96 -2.30 22.70 9.38
N PHE A 97 -1.35 22.38 8.49
CA PHE A 97 -0.26 21.46 8.75
C PHE A 97 0.98 21.79 7.91
N ASP A 98 2.11 21.21 8.30
CA ASP A 98 3.39 21.39 7.61
C ASP A 98 3.71 20.15 6.76
N ILE A 99 4.21 20.37 5.56
CA ILE A 99 4.74 19.34 4.67
C ILE A 99 6.24 19.61 4.46
N ALA A 100 7.09 18.64 4.81
CA ALA A 100 8.51 18.63 4.51
C ALA A 100 8.77 17.61 3.40
N LEU A 101 9.16 18.08 2.23
CA LEU A 101 9.55 17.25 1.09
C LEU A 101 11.06 16.98 1.15
N TYR A 102 11.46 15.71 1.12
CA TYR A 102 12.87 15.32 1.08
C TYR A 102 13.15 14.43 -0.14
N ASP A 103 14.18 14.78 -0.89
CA ASP A 103 14.76 13.94 -1.93
C ASP A 103 16.24 14.27 -2.13
N ILE A 104 17.01 13.30 -2.63
CA ILE A 104 18.41 13.50 -3.02
C ILE A 104 18.54 14.18 -4.38
N ASP A 105 17.54 14.06 -5.24
CA ASP A 105 17.45 14.68 -6.57
C ASP A 105 16.76 16.05 -6.45
N ARG A 106 17.55 17.11 -6.60
CA ARG A 106 17.07 18.49 -6.45
C ARG A 106 16.07 18.91 -7.52
N GLU A 107 16.22 18.45 -8.75
CA GLU A 107 15.32 18.82 -9.86
C GLU A 107 13.96 18.18 -9.68
N ARG A 108 13.92 16.87 -9.38
CA ARG A 108 12.69 16.16 -9.11
C ARG A 108 11.98 16.68 -7.87
N LEU A 109 12.73 17.01 -6.82
CA LEU A 109 12.22 17.65 -5.61
C LEU A 109 11.57 19.01 -5.92
N GLU A 110 12.21 19.82 -6.75
CA GLU A 110 11.68 21.11 -7.16
C GLU A 110 10.38 20.97 -7.98
N CYS A 111 10.30 19.97 -8.87
CA CYS A 111 9.09 19.68 -9.62
C CYS A 111 7.92 19.35 -8.69
N SER A 112 8.14 18.46 -7.72
CA SER A 112 7.13 18.08 -6.72
C SER A 112 6.71 19.26 -5.85
N PHE A 113 7.67 20.08 -5.43
CA PHE A 113 7.42 21.28 -4.65
C PHE A 113 6.54 22.29 -5.41
N LYS A 114 6.85 22.60 -6.66
CA LYS A 114 6.04 23.50 -7.51
C LYS A 114 4.64 22.98 -7.71
N MET A 115 4.51 21.68 -8.02
CA MET A 115 3.23 21.04 -8.26
C MET A 115 2.34 21.08 -7.00
N LEU A 116 2.85 20.70 -5.84
CA LEU A 116 2.09 20.72 -4.59
C LEU A 116 1.73 22.13 -4.16
N ASN A 117 2.60 23.12 -4.36
CA ASN A 117 2.27 24.52 -4.12
C ASN A 117 1.14 25.02 -5.04
N ASN A 118 1.08 24.58 -6.30
CA ASN A 118 0.00 24.94 -7.20
C ASN A 118 -1.35 24.38 -6.71
N ILE A 119 -1.37 23.15 -6.20
CA ILE A 119 -2.56 22.58 -5.55
C ILE A 119 -2.90 23.40 -4.29
N ASN A 120 -1.91 23.63 -3.43
CA ASN A 120 -2.08 24.30 -2.15
C ASN A 120 -2.55 25.75 -2.27
N ARG A 121 -2.13 26.51 -3.29
CA ARG A 121 -2.63 27.88 -3.56
C ARG A 121 -4.15 27.92 -3.67
N ARG A 122 -4.74 26.89 -4.21
CA ARG A 122 -6.19 26.81 -4.41
C ARG A 122 -6.95 26.45 -3.11
N TYR A 123 -6.29 25.74 -2.20
CA TYR A 123 -6.90 25.19 -0.99
C TYR A 123 -6.29 25.73 0.31
N GLY A 124 -5.09 26.28 0.28
CA GLY A 124 -4.49 27.19 1.26
C GLY A 124 -4.21 26.62 2.67
N LYS A 125 -4.03 25.28 2.84
CA LYS A 125 -4.03 24.67 4.17
C LYS A 125 -2.66 24.19 4.66
N ALA A 126 -1.69 23.99 3.78
CA ALA A 126 -0.39 23.47 4.16
C ALA A 126 0.73 24.51 3.99
N ARG A 127 1.72 24.49 4.89
CA ARG A 127 3.00 25.13 4.66
C ARG A 127 3.96 24.09 4.11
N ILE A 128 4.38 24.25 2.86
CA ILE A 128 5.21 23.29 2.15
C ILE A 128 6.65 23.78 2.09
N ALA A 129 7.60 22.96 2.55
CA ALA A 129 9.03 23.21 2.45
C ALA A 129 9.74 22.02 1.80
N ARG A 130 10.93 22.26 1.22
CA ARG A 130 11.74 21.23 0.58
C ARG A 130 13.14 21.19 1.19
N TYR A 131 13.70 19.99 1.29
CA TYR A 131 14.97 19.72 1.97
C TYR A 131 15.79 18.70 1.19
N THR A 132 17.10 18.93 1.14
CA THR A 132 18.11 17.94 0.72
C THR A 132 18.92 17.41 1.90
N ASP A 133 18.73 18.01 3.09
CA ASP A 133 19.26 17.52 4.35
C ASP A 133 18.20 16.73 5.10
N LEU A 134 18.50 15.46 5.41
CA LEU A 134 17.57 14.53 6.03
C LEU A 134 17.17 14.96 7.44
N LYS A 135 18.11 15.45 8.24
CA LYS A 135 17.86 15.88 9.61
C LYS A 135 16.87 17.03 9.65
N SER A 136 17.11 18.07 8.86
CA SER A 136 16.22 19.24 8.78
C SER A 136 14.82 18.88 8.26
N ALA A 137 14.72 17.90 7.35
CA ALA A 137 13.43 17.42 6.88
C ALA A 137 12.64 16.71 7.99
N LEU A 138 13.31 15.88 8.80
CA LEU A 138 12.69 15.05 9.84
C LEU A 138 12.44 15.78 11.15
N GLU A 139 13.13 16.86 11.45
CA GLU A 139 13.03 17.57 12.73
C GLU A 139 11.59 17.94 13.05
N GLY A 140 11.08 17.42 14.20
CA GLY A 140 9.71 17.65 14.64
C GLY A 140 8.61 17.01 13.78
N ALA A 141 8.93 16.00 12.99
CA ALA A 141 7.92 15.25 12.22
C ALA A 141 7.03 14.40 13.12
N ASP A 142 5.72 14.41 12.85
CA ASP A 142 4.73 13.52 13.46
C ASP A 142 4.52 12.27 12.63
N PHE A 143 4.61 12.45 11.31
CA PHE A 143 4.46 11.39 10.32
C PHE A 143 5.64 11.43 9.35
N VAL A 144 6.18 10.27 9.06
CA VAL A 144 7.22 10.09 8.05
C VAL A 144 6.71 9.14 6.99
N VAL A 145 6.42 9.63 5.80
CA VAL A 145 6.01 8.82 4.65
C VAL A 145 7.25 8.39 3.89
N ASN A 146 7.47 7.10 3.77
CA ASN A 146 8.56 6.51 3.01
C ASN A 146 8.09 6.03 1.64
N ALA A 147 8.63 6.65 0.59
CA ALA A 147 8.35 6.32 -0.81
C ALA A 147 9.65 6.33 -1.65
N VAL A 148 10.77 5.96 -1.04
CA VAL A 148 12.07 5.95 -1.71
C VAL A 148 12.20 4.75 -2.64
N GLN A 149 12.92 4.92 -3.75
CA GLN A 149 13.37 3.84 -4.61
C GLN A 149 14.89 3.90 -4.75
N VAL A 150 15.58 3.07 -3.95
CA VAL A 150 17.03 3.04 -3.94
C VAL A 150 17.57 2.42 -5.21
N GLY A 151 18.47 3.12 -5.90
CA GLY A 151 19.11 2.68 -7.14
C GLY A 151 18.29 2.91 -8.42
N GLY A 152 17.07 3.43 -8.30
CA GLY A 152 16.21 3.78 -9.43
C GLY A 152 15.81 2.59 -10.33
N TYR A 153 15.14 2.88 -11.44
CA TYR A 153 14.81 1.86 -12.42
C TYR A 153 16.08 1.32 -13.10
N ARG A 154 16.90 2.21 -13.66
CA ARG A 154 18.24 1.90 -14.16
C ARG A 154 19.28 2.46 -13.20
N PRO A 155 20.31 1.66 -12.81
CA PRO A 155 20.57 0.27 -13.24
C PRO A 155 19.85 -0.80 -12.40
N CYS A 156 19.33 -0.47 -11.21
CA CYS A 156 19.08 -1.47 -10.18
C CYS A 156 17.85 -2.35 -10.43
N THR A 157 16.69 -1.79 -10.80
CA THR A 157 15.53 -2.62 -11.14
C THR A 157 15.81 -3.53 -12.33
N VAL A 158 16.48 -2.99 -13.37
CA VAL A 158 16.90 -3.81 -14.53
C VAL A 158 17.80 -4.97 -14.08
N THR A 159 18.76 -4.72 -13.18
CA THR A 159 19.64 -5.78 -12.65
C THR A 159 18.85 -6.83 -11.86
N ASP A 160 17.83 -6.41 -11.10
CA ASP A 160 16.96 -7.31 -10.32
C ASP A 160 16.18 -8.29 -11.23
N PHE A 161 16.01 -7.98 -12.51
CA PHE A 161 15.45 -8.86 -13.55
C PHE A 161 16.51 -9.66 -14.30
N GLU A 162 17.53 -9.00 -14.79
CA GLU A 162 18.52 -9.63 -15.66
C GLU A 162 19.41 -10.67 -14.95
N VAL A 163 19.66 -10.50 -13.65
CA VAL A 163 20.44 -11.49 -12.90
C VAL A 163 19.67 -12.79 -12.72
N PRO A 164 18.43 -12.79 -12.17
CA PRO A 164 17.63 -14.02 -12.04
C PRO A 164 17.36 -14.71 -13.38
N LYS A 165 17.17 -13.93 -14.46
CA LYS A 165 16.93 -14.44 -15.81
C LYS A 165 18.07 -15.34 -16.33
N LYS A 166 19.32 -15.05 -15.96
CA LYS A 166 20.49 -15.90 -16.28
C LYS A 166 20.39 -17.30 -15.68
N TYR A 167 19.60 -17.44 -14.61
CA TYR A 167 19.36 -18.72 -13.92
C TYR A 167 18.00 -19.33 -14.27
N GLY A 168 17.35 -18.84 -15.32
CA GLY A 168 16.06 -19.35 -15.80
C GLY A 168 14.84 -18.83 -15.06
N LEU A 169 15.00 -17.88 -14.14
CA LEU A 169 13.89 -17.27 -13.39
C LEU A 169 13.45 -15.97 -14.08
N ARG A 170 12.26 -15.98 -14.66
CA ARG A 170 11.62 -14.80 -15.24
C ARG A 170 10.59 -14.23 -14.28
N GLN A 171 10.49 -12.92 -14.23
CA GLN A 171 9.61 -12.16 -13.36
C GLN A 171 8.74 -11.20 -14.17
N THR A 172 7.66 -10.71 -13.58
CA THR A 172 6.78 -9.69 -14.18
C THR A 172 7.07 -8.30 -13.59
N ILE A 173 6.88 -8.13 -12.29
CA ILE A 173 7.10 -6.87 -11.57
C ILE A 173 8.33 -6.95 -10.66
N GLY A 174 8.59 -8.12 -10.06
CA GLY A 174 9.82 -8.47 -9.35
C GLY A 174 10.22 -7.58 -8.16
N ASP A 175 9.28 -6.87 -7.54
CA ASP A 175 9.61 -5.83 -6.58
C ASP A 175 9.20 -6.12 -5.13
N THR A 176 8.44 -7.20 -4.87
CA THR A 176 7.83 -7.44 -3.54
C THR A 176 8.19 -8.79 -2.95
N LEU A 177 7.96 -9.89 -3.66
CA LEU A 177 8.31 -11.25 -3.23
C LEU A 177 9.32 -11.86 -4.22
N GLY A 178 9.89 -12.98 -3.85
CA GLY A 178 10.90 -13.64 -4.69
C GLY A 178 12.24 -12.92 -4.70
N ILE A 179 13.10 -13.30 -5.68
CA ILE A 179 14.51 -12.89 -5.69
C ILE A 179 14.70 -11.40 -5.98
N GLY A 180 13.89 -10.83 -6.87
CA GLY A 180 13.93 -9.39 -7.17
C GLY A 180 13.56 -8.55 -5.95
N GLY A 181 12.52 -8.96 -5.21
CA GLY A 181 12.16 -8.33 -3.92
C GLY A 181 13.27 -8.43 -2.89
N ILE A 182 13.95 -9.58 -2.79
CA ILE A 182 15.10 -9.76 -1.87
C ILE A 182 16.24 -8.81 -2.25
N PHE A 183 16.62 -8.72 -3.52
CA PHE A 183 17.68 -7.80 -3.96
C PHE A 183 17.34 -6.35 -3.66
N ARG A 184 16.10 -5.97 -3.93
CA ARG A 184 15.60 -4.61 -3.65
C ARG A 184 15.59 -4.30 -2.16
N PHE A 185 15.17 -5.24 -1.31
CA PHE A 185 15.25 -5.10 0.14
C PHE A 185 16.67 -4.90 0.63
N LEU A 186 17.60 -5.80 0.26
CA LEU A 186 19.00 -5.73 0.69
C LEU A 186 19.67 -4.41 0.31
N ARG A 187 19.32 -3.87 -0.85
CA ARG A 187 19.81 -2.56 -1.30
C ARG A 187 19.17 -1.39 -0.53
N THR A 188 17.93 -1.54 -0.08
CA THR A 188 17.19 -0.48 0.60
C THR A 188 17.49 -0.43 2.10
N ALA A 189 17.77 -1.56 2.74
CA ALA A 189 17.98 -1.69 4.18
C ALA A 189 19.04 -0.70 4.74
N PRO A 190 20.23 -0.51 4.14
CA PRO A 190 21.20 0.47 4.65
C PRO A 190 20.69 1.91 4.67
N VAL A 191 19.83 2.28 3.72
CA VAL A 191 19.22 3.62 3.67
C VAL A 191 18.20 3.77 4.80
N LEU A 192 17.41 2.72 5.07
CA LEU A 192 16.46 2.71 6.18
C LEU A 192 17.16 2.81 7.54
N GLU A 193 18.32 2.18 7.72
CA GLU A 193 19.14 2.34 8.92
C GLU A 193 19.57 3.80 9.13
N GLN A 194 19.97 4.49 8.07
CA GLN A 194 20.30 5.91 8.14
C GLN A 194 19.07 6.75 8.53
N PHE A 195 17.91 6.45 7.95
CA PHE A 195 16.67 7.14 8.31
C PHE A 195 16.31 6.89 9.78
N ALA A 196 16.37 5.65 10.25
CA ALA A 196 16.07 5.29 11.63
C ALA A 196 16.98 6.01 12.63
N LYS A 197 18.30 6.05 12.37
CA LYS A 197 19.27 6.76 13.20
C LYS A 197 18.93 8.25 13.37
N VAL A 198 18.40 8.89 12.34
CA VAL A 198 17.99 10.30 12.40
C VAL A 198 16.63 10.43 13.07
N ILE A 199 15.65 9.58 12.73
CA ILE A 199 14.31 9.58 13.32
C ILE A 199 14.39 9.47 14.84
N HIS A 200 15.17 8.52 15.36
CA HIS A 200 15.36 8.34 16.81
C HIS A 200 15.90 9.59 17.51
N LYS A 201 16.70 10.42 16.81
CA LYS A 201 17.29 11.63 17.38
C LYS A 201 16.37 12.84 17.35
N VAL A 202 15.59 13.03 16.26
CA VAL A 202 14.87 14.29 16.03
C VAL A 202 13.36 14.19 16.02
N CYS A 203 12.80 12.96 15.87
CA CYS A 203 11.36 12.70 15.90
C CYS A 203 11.03 11.25 16.37
N PRO A 204 11.48 10.83 17.58
CA PRO A 204 11.39 9.43 18.02
C PRO A 204 9.95 8.89 18.16
N ASN A 205 8.97 9.78 18.24
CA ASN A 205 7.56 9.41 18.35
C ASN A 205 6.83 9.42 17.00
N ALA A 206 7.51 9.73 15.89
CA ALA A 206 6.88 9.79 14.57
C ALA A 206 6.35 8.43 14.15
N LEU A 207 5.19 8.44 13.47
CA LEU A 207 4.68 7.25 12.81
C LEU A 207 5.30 7.13 11.41
N PHE A 208 6.03 6.05 11.18
CA PHE A 208 6.67 5.75 9.90
C PHE A 208 5.72 4.97 9.00
N LEU A 209 5.31 5.58 7.90
CA LEU A 209 4.33 5.08 6.94
C LEU A 209 5.06 4.58 5.69
N ASN A 210 5.22 3.26 5.56
CA ASN A 210 6.01 2.67 4.48
C ASN A 210 5.14 2.31 3.27
N TYR A 211 5.38 2.97 2.13
CA TYR A 211 4.84 2.61 0.82
C TYR A 211 5.86 1.92 -0.10
N THR A 212 7.13 1.91 0.31
CA THR A 212 8.21 1.32 -0.51
C THR A 212 8.11 -0.20 -0.51
N ASN A 213 8.15 -0.81 -1.70
CA ASN A 213 8.32 -2.25 -1.87
C ASN A 213 9.79 -2.67 -1.74
N PRO A 214 10.02 -3.90 -1.23
CA PRO A 214 9.06 -4.91 -0.77
C PRO A 214 8.44 -4.56 0.59
N MET A 215 7.19 -4.17 0.60
CA MET A 215 6.53 -3.54 1.75
C MET A 215 6.58 -4.40 3.01
N ALA A 216 6.29 -5.70 2.91
CA ALA A 216 6.29 -6.60 4.07
C ALA A 216 7.69 -6.76 4.69
N MET A 217 8.73 -6.94 3.85
CA MET A 217 10.11 -7.07 4.32
C MET A 217 10.59 -5.78 4.98
N ILE A 218 10.39 -4.64 4.31
CA ILE A 218 10.80 -3.31 4.80
C ILE A 218 10.09 -2.98 6.11
N THR A 219 8.77 -3.13 6.18
CA THR A 219 8.02 -2.80 7.40
C THR A 219 8.41 -3.73 8.55
N GLY A 220 8.56 -5.02 8.28
CA GLY A 220 9.03 -5.98 9.27
C GLY A 220 10.43 -5.64 9.81
N TYR A 221 11.35 -5.24 8.94
CA TYR A 221 12.69 -4.80 9.29
C TYR A 221 12.66 -3.51 10.14
N CYS A 222 11.90 -2.51 9.71
CA CYS A 222 11.73 -1.26 10.45
C CYS A 222 11.23 -1.48 11.88
N ILE A 223 10.29 -2.41 12.07
CA ILE A 223 9.70 -2.70 13.40
C ILE A 223 10.65 -3.53 14.26
N ARG A 224 11.24 -4.61 13.71
CA ARG A 224 11.97 -5.59 14.51
C ARG A 224 13.42 -5.19 14.76
N GLU A 225 14.10 -4.69 13.72
CA GLU A 225 15.52 -4.42 13.77
C GLU A 225 15.85 -2.95 14.00
N LEU A 226 15.00 -2.05 13.50
CA LEU A 226 15.23 -0.61 13.61
C LEU A 226 14.39 0.06 14.70
N ASP A 227 13.55 -0.69 15.42
CA ASP A 227 12.66 -0.22 16.52
C ASP A 227 11.82 1.02 16.14
N LEU A 228 11.46 1.16 14.85
CA LEU A 228 10.61 2.24 14.39
C LEU A 228 9.13 1.94 14.70
N ASN A 229 8.38 2.98 15.01
CA ASN A 229 6.93 2.95 15.06
C ASN A 229 6.39 2.94 13.63
N ALA A 230 6.33 1.80 12.97
CA ALA A 230 6.11 1.70 11.53
C ALA A 230 4.83 0.95 11.15
N VAL A 231 4.30 1.34 9.98
CA VAL A 231 3.11 0.78 9.36
C VAL A 231 3.38 0.62 7.86
N GLY A 232 3.10 -0.56 7.31
CA GLY A 232 3.16 -0.81 5.87
C GLY A 232 1.82 -0.52 5.20
N LEU A 233 1.84 0.14 4.05
CA LEU A 233 0.66 0.56 3.31
C LEU A 233 0.71 0.04 1.87
N CYS A 234 -0.43 -0.43 1.37
CA CYS A 234 -0.61 -0.91 0.00
C CYS A 234 -2.02 -0.59 -0.50
N HIS A 235 -2.16 -0.47 -1.83
CA HIS A 235 -3.45 -0.21 -2.48
C HIS A 235 -4.22 -1.49 -2.82
N SER A 236 -3.54 -2.65 -2.92
CA SER A 236 -4.11 -3.89 -3.47
C SER A 236 -5.42 -4.31 -2.80
N VAL A 237 -5.47 -4.21 -1.47
CA VAL A 237 -6.66 -4.56 -0.70
C VAL A 237 -7.83 -3.62 -0.99
N GLN A 238 -7.58 -2.33 -1.17
CA GLN A 238 -8.63 -1.34 -1.45
C GLN A 238 -9.30 -1.57 -2.79
N TYR A 239 -8.49 -1.92 -3.81
CA TYR A 239 -8.97 -2.07 -5.18
C TYR A 239 -9.36 -3.51 -5.54
N CYS A 240 -9.11 -4.49 -4.65
CA CYS A 240 -9.39 -5.90 -4.91
C CYS A 240 -10.85 -6.14 -5.31
N VAL A 241 -11.79 -5.81 -4.43
CA VAL A 241 -13.24 -6.05 -4.65
C VAL A 241 -13.79 -5.15 -5.75
N GLU A 242 -13.35 -3.90 -5.80
CA GLU A 242 -13.74 -2.98 -6.87
C GLU A 242 -13.30 -3.51 -8.25
N GLY A 243 -12.05 -3.92 -8.37
CA GLY A 243 -11.50 -4.50 -9.60
C GLY A 243 -12.25 -5.78 -10.01
N LEU A 244 -12.50 -6.68 -9.07
CA LEU A 244 -13.23 -7.92 -9.28
C LEU A 244 -14.67 -7.64 -9.77
N PHE A 245 -15.38 -6.73 -9.12
CA PHE A 245 -16.75 -6.41 -9.51
C PHE A 245 -16.81 -5.76 -10.90
N LYS A 246 -15.90 -4.83 -11.16
CA LYS A 246 -15.79 -4.19 -12.47
C LYS A 246 -15.48 -5.21 -13.58
N SER A 247 -14.55 -6.14 -13.35
CA SER A 247 -14.17 -7.15 -14.33
C SER A 247 -15.31 -8.12 -14.68
N LEU A 248 -16.21 -8.39 -13.74
CA LEU A 248 -17.36 -9.28 -13.89
C LEU A 248 -18.69 -8.56 -14.12
N GLY A 249 -18.68 -7.25 -14.36
CA GLY A 249 -19.86 -6.47 -14.69
C GLY A 249 -20.90 -6.36 -13.56
N PHE A 250 -20.47 -6.38 -12.30
CA PHE A 250 -21.35 -6.05 -11.18
C PHE A 250 -21.62 -4.54 -11.11
N SER A 251 -22.78 -4.16 -10.59
CA SER A 251 -23.14 -2.75 -10.45
C SER A 251 -22.32 -2.04 -9.36
N GLU A 252 -22.03 -0.76 -9.54
CA GLU A 252 -21.38 0.09 -8.54
C GLU A 252 -22.15 0.11 -7.20
N ALA A 253 -23.52 0.12 -7.28
CA ALA A 253 -24.36 0.11 -6.08
C ALA A 253 -24.15 -1.16 -5.21
N LEU A 254 -23.84 -2.30 -5.83
CA LEU A 254 -23.56 -3.53 -5.11
C LEU A 254 -22.22 -3.48 -4.42
N LYS A 255 -21.20 -2.88 -5.04
CA LYS A 255 -19.88 -2.68 -4.46
C LYS A 255 -19.97 -1.92 -3.13
N ASP A 256 -20.71 -0.84 -3.08
CA ASP A 256 -20.83 0.02 -1.89
C ASP A 256 -21.56 -0.66 -0.73
N LYS A 257 -22.28 -1.75 -1.00
CA LYS A 257 -23.05 -2.50 -0.02
C LYS A 257 -22.44 -3.85 0.35
N ALA A 258 -21.48 -4.33 -0.44
CA ALA A 258 -20.81 -5.59 -0.18
C ALA A 258 -19.96 -5.55 1.10
N ARG A 259 -19.93 -6.69 1.81
CA ARG A 259 -19.05 -6.90 2.97
C ARG A 259 -18.02 -7.96 2.61
N TRP A 260 -16.80 -7.78 3.03
CA TRP A 260 -15.74 -8.70 2.67
C TRP A 260 -14.63 -8.77 3.73
N ASP A 261 -13.97 -9.93 3.80
CA ASP A 261 -12.81 -10.18 4.64
C ASP A 261 -11.62 -10.58 3.76
N ILE A 262 -10.47 -9.97 3.99
CA ILE A 262 -9.21 -10.26 3.31
C ILE A 262 -8.14 -10.58 4.34
N ALA A 263 -7.36 -11.66 4.09
CA ALA A 263 -6.21 -12.01 4.93
C ALA A 263 -5.06 -12.59 4.10
N GLY A 264 -3.84 -12.35 4.55
CA GLY A 264 -2.61 -12.84 3.93
C GLY A 264 -1.45 -11.86 4.08
N ILE A 265 -0.36 -12.10 3.35
CA ILE A 265 0.77 -11.19 3.28
C ILE A 265 0.58 -10.17 2.17
N ASN A 266 1.33 -9.08 2.20
CA ASN A 266 1.30 -8.06 1.16
C ASN A 266 1.60 -8.66 -0.22
N HIS A 267 0.78 -8.33 -1.21
CA HIS A 267 0.74 -8.84 -2.58
C HIS A 267 0.43 -10.34 -2.72
N GLN A 268 0.16 -11.06 -1.61
CA GLN A 268 -0.26 -12.46 -1.60
C GLN A 268 -1.33 -12.69 -0.52
N ALA A 269 -2.32 -11.80 -0.47
CA ALA A 269 -3.50 -11.95 0.38
C ALA A 269 -4.69 -12.50 -0.42
N TRP A 270 -5.72 -12.94 0.29
CA TRP A 270 -6.86 -13.65 -0.26
C TRP A 270 -8.16 -13.01 0.20
N LEU A 271 -9.09 -12.84 -0.72
CA LEU A 271 -10.47 -12.48 -0.43
C LEU A 271 -11.19 -13.72 0.12
N LEU A 272 -11.23 -13.85 1.44
CA LEU A 272 -11.75 -15.05 2.10
C LEU A 272 -13.26 -15.07 2.19
N LYS A 273 -13.89 -13.91 2.23
CA LYS A 273 -15.33 -13.75 2.36
C LYS A 273 -15.78 -12.55 1.54
N ILE A 274 -16.93 -12.68 0.88
CA ILE A 274 -17.61 -11.58 0.21
C ILE A 274 -19.11 -11.83 0.23
N GLU A 275 -19.87 -10.90 0.81
CA GLU A 275 -21.32 -11.00 1.02
C GLU A 275 -22.03 -9.75 0.47
N ASP A 276 -23.27 -9.93 0.00
CA ASP A 276 -24.16 -8.82 -0.32
C ASP A 276 -24.71 -8.12 0.93
N GLU A 277 -25.55 -7.11 0.76
CA GLU A 277 -26.17 -6.35 1.86
C GLU A 277 -27.03 -7.21 2.78
N ASN A 278 -27.51 -8.37 2.33
CA ASN A 278 -28.35 -9.32 3.06
C ASN A 278 -27.52 -10.43 3.74
N GLY A 279 -26.19 -10.42 3.61
CA GLY A 279 -25.29 -11.43 4.17
C GLY A 279 -25.22 -12.72 3.33
N ARG A 280 -25.68 -12.70 2.08
CA ARG A 280 -25.58 -13.86 1.18
C ARG A 280 -24.19 -13.91 0.55
N ASP A 281 -23.55 -15.10 0.57
CA ASP A 281 -22.28 -15.35 -0.09
C ASP A 281 -22.36 -15.08 -1.60
N MET A 282 -21.44 -14.25 -2.08
CA MET A 282 -21.35 -13.85 -3.48
C MET A 282 -20.38 -14.72 -4.30
N TYR A 283 -19.56 -15.56 -3.68
CA TYR A 283 -18.62 -16.41 -4.42
C TYR A 283 -19.26 -17.34 -5.46
N PRO A 284 -20.42 -17.96 -5.22
CA PRO A 284 -21.08 -18.75 -6.25
C PRO A 284 -21.36 -17.97 -7.53
N GLU A 285 -21.88 -16.75 -7.41
CA GLU A 285 -22.19 -15.90 -8.57
C GLU A 285 -20.92 -15.34 -9.22
N ILE A 286 -19.92 -14.95 -8.44
CA ILE A 286 -18.60 -14.52 -8.93
C ILE A 286 -17.95 -15.61 -9.78
N LYS A 287 -17.93 -16.86 -9.27
CA LYS A 287 -17.36 -18.02 -9.99
C LYS A 287 -18.17 -18.36 -11.24
N ARG A 288 -19.49 -18.27 -11.19
CA ARG A 288 -20.37 -18.50 -12.33
C ARG A 288 -20.05 -17.50 -13.47
N ARG A 289 -20.02 -16.20 -13.18
CA ARG A 289 -19.70 -15.16 -14.18
C ARG A 289 -18.28 -15.32 -14.72
N SER A 290 -17.33 -15.62 -13.87
CA SER A 290 -15.95 -15.87 -14.26
C SER A 290 -15.83 -17.06 -15.23
N ALA A 291 -16.64 -18.12 -15.05
CA ALA A 291 -16.60 -19.32 -15.88
C ALA A 291 -17.39 -19.16 -17.20
N SER A 292 -18.46 -18.34 -17.22
CA SER A 292 -19.33 -18.19 -18.40
C SER A 292 -18.71 -17.39 -19.53
N GLY A 293 -17.59 -16.69 -19.27
CA GLY A 293 -17.03 -15.73 -20.23
C GLY A 293 -17.82 -14.42 -20.33
N GLU A 294 -18.82 -14.21 -19.48
CA GLU A 294 -19.55 -12.94 -19.32
C GLU A 294 -18.70 -11.93 -18.55
N TYR A 295 -17.60 -11.49 -19.18
CA TYR A 295 -16.68 -10.58 -18.53
C TYR A 295 -16.33 -9.39 -19.43
N THR A 296 -15.93 -8.31 -18.80
CA THR A 296 -15.49 -7.09 -19.47
C THR A 296 -14.08 -7.24 -20.05
N GLU A 297 -13.65 -6.32 -20.88
CA GLU A 297 -12.26 -6.25 -21.35
C GLU A 297 -11.24 -6.25 -20.19
N THR A 298 -11.61 -5.73 -19.04
CA THR A 298 -10.78 -5.70 -17.83
C THR A 298 -10.41 -7.10 -17.35
N MET A 299 -11.30 -8.09 -17.48
CA MET A 299 -10.99 -9.47 -17.11
C MET A 299 -9.92 -10.10 -18.01
N ALA A 300 -9.77 -9.65 -19.25
CA ALA A 300 -8.74 -10.15 -20.15
C ALA A 300 -7.31 -9.95 -19.61
N TRP A 301 -7.13 -9.01 -18.66
CA TRP A 301 -5.87 -8.75 -17.96
C TRP A 301 -5.78 -9.46 -16.61
N ASP A 302 -6.83 -10.19 -16.21
CA ASP A 302 -6.95 -10.78 -14.88
C ASP A 302 -7.10 -12.30 -14.87
N LEU A 303 -6.71 -12.93 -15.95
CA LEU A 303 -6.92 -14.38 -16.17
C LEU A 303 -6.23 -15.26 -15.11
N VAL A 304 -5.05 -14.86 -14.62
CA VAL A 304 -4.32 -15.63 -13.61
C VAL A 304 -5.09 -15.69 -12.29
N ARG A 305 -5.60 -14.55 -11.78
CA ARG A 305 -6.35 -14.53 -10.51
C ARG A 305 -7.66 -15.29 -10.62
N HIS A 306 -8.34 -15.23 -11.75
CA HIS A 306 -9.55 -16.02 -12.00
C HIS A 306 -9.26 -17.52 -12.03
N GLU A 307 -8.17 -17.97 -12.70
CA GLU A 307 -7.74 -19.37 -12.68
C GLU A 307 -7.42 -19.84 -11.26
N ILE A 308 -6.67 -19.04 -10.50
CA ILE A 308 -6.35 -19.32 -9.10
C ILE A 308 -7.61 -19.41 -8.26
N MET A 309 -8.58 -18.50 -8.43
CA MET A 309 -9.85 -18.56 -7.73
C MET A 309 -10.61 -19.87 -8.00
N HIS A 310 -10.62 -20.35 -9.24
CA HIS A 310 -11.27 -21.61 -9.59
C HIS A 310 -10.56 -22.82 -8.99
N ARG A 311 -9.22 -22.80 -8.91
CA ARG A 311 -8.41 -23.90 -8.37
C ARG A 311 -8.37 -23.94 -6.84
N PHE A 312 -8.18 -22.78 -6.21
CA PHE A 312 -7.99 -22.68 -4.75
C PHE A 312 -9.23 -22.23 -3.99
N GLY A 313 -10.28 -21.85 -4.69
CA GLY A 313 -11.55 -21.45 -4.09
C GLY A 313 -11.67 -19.97 -3.75
N TYR A 314 -10.56 -19.20 -3.69
CA TYR A 314 -10.50 -17.82 -3.27
C TYR A 314 -9.76 -16.94 -4.27
N TYR A 315 -10.18 -15.67 -4.37
CA TYR A 315 -9.57 -14.69 -5.25
C TYR A 315 -8.39 -13.99 -4.56
N ASN A 316 -7.28 -13.82 -5.28
CA ASN A 316 -6.08 -13.14 -4.78
C ASN A 316 -6.22 -11.63 -4.87
N THR A 317 -5.60 -10.88 -3.95
CA THR A 317 -5.80 -9.43 -3.82
C THR A 317 -5.00 -8.58 -4.79
N GLU A 318 -3.87 -9.09 -5.28
CA GLU A 318 -2.97 -8.31 -6.14
C GLU A 318 -3.21 -8.64 -7.62
N SER A 319 -2.48 -7.99 -8.52
CA SER A 319 -2.64 -8.18 -9.95
C SER A 319 -2.32 -9.61 -10.43
N SER A 320 -2.77 -9.92 -11.64
CA SER A 320 -2.43 -11.19 -12.30
C SER A 320 -0.93 -11.35 -12.52
N GLU A 321 -0.22 -10.26 -12.79
CA GLU A 321 1.23 -10.25 -12.95
C GLU A 321 1.92 -10.74 -11.67
N HIS A 322 1.62 -10.12 -10.52
CA HIS A 322 2.18 -10.54 -9.23
C HIS A 322 1.78 -11.97 -8.88
N THR A 323 0.51 -12.34 -9.08
CA THR A 323 0.05 -13.71 -8.80
C THR A 323 0.78 -14.73 -9.67
N ALA A 324 1.08 -14.39 -10.93
CA ALA A 324 1.80 -15.27 -11.85
C ALA A 324 3.25 -15.50 -11.42
N GLU A 325 3.96 -14.47 -10.96
CA GLU A 325 5.37 -14.58 -10.57
C GLU A 325 5.59 -15.19 -9.18
N TYR A 326 4.61 -15.05 -8.27
CA TYR A 326 4.73 -15.60 -6.91
C TYR A 326 4.26 -17.04 -6.77
N LEU A 327 3.52 -17.57 -7.75
CA LEU A 327 3.05 -18.93 -7.77
C LEU A 327 3.79 -19.75 -8.84
N PRO A 328 4.23 -20.99 -8.55
CA PRO A 328 5.07 -21.78 -9.45
C PRO A 328 4.29 -22.44 -10.61
N TYR A 329 3.10 -21.93 -10.94
CA TYR A 329 2.20 -22.60 -11.89
C TYR A 329 2.19 -22.00 -13.29
N PHE A 330 2.58 -20.74 -13.46
CA PHE A 330 2.32 -19.97 -14.66
C PHE A 330 3.59 -19.67 -15.48
N ILE A 331 4.66 -19.19 -14.85
CA ILE A 331 5.90 -18.81 -15.52
C ILE A 331 6.88 -19.99 -15.46
N LYS A 332 6.73 -20.92 -16.39
CA LYS A 332 7.53 -22.15 -16.44
C LYS A 332 8.33 -22.22 -17.75
N ALA A 333 9.61 -22.57 -17.65
CA ALA A 333 10.45 -22.80 -18.84
C ALA A 333 9.94 -23.98 -19.69
N THR A 334 9.32 -24.98 -19.04
CA THR A 334 8.78 -26.19 -19.70
C THR A 334 7.39 -26.01 -20.30
N HIS A 335 6.69 -24.91 -20.00
CA HIS A 335 5.31 -24.63 -20.39
C HIS A 335 5.16 -23.14 -20.77
N SER A 336 5.93 -22.69 -21.75
CA SER A 336 5.92 -21.28 -22.19
C SER A 336 4.58 -20.83 -22.77
N GLU A 337 3.77 -21.77 -23.28
CA GLU A 337 2.42 -21.53 -23.79
C GLU A 337 1.45 -20.95 -22.73
N LEU A 338 1.74 -21.17 -21.45
CA LEU A 338 0.94 -20.59 -20.35
C LEU A 338 1.09 -19.06 -20.27
N ILE A 339 2.24 -18.54 -20.66
CA ILE A 339 2.50 -17.10 -20.65
C ILE A 339 1.57 -16.40 -21.65
N ASP A 340 1.47 -16.94 -22.86
CA ASP A 340 0.58 -16.42 -23.90
C ASP A 340 -0.90 -16.64 -23.54
N ARG A 341 -1.23 -17.84 -23.05
CA ARG A 341 -2.59 -18.21 -22.63
C ARG A 341 -3.15 -17.25 -21.57
N TYR A 342 -2.36 -16.92 -20.57
CA TYR A 342 -2.76 -16.05 -19.47
C TYR A 342 -2.36 -14.59 -19.68
N LYS A 343 -1.82 -14.24 -20.85
CA LYS A 343 -1.38 -12.88 -21.22
C LYS A 343 -0.45 -12.26 -20.18
N ILE A 344 0.52 -13.03 -19.70
CA ILE A 344 1.45 -12.59 -18.66
C ILE A 344 2.53 -11.71 -19.27
N PRO A 345 2.62 -10.42 -18.92
CA PRO A 345 3.66 -9.54 -19.43
C PRO A 345 4.98 -9.84 -18.70
N LEU A 346 5.94 -10.38 -19.44
CA LEU A 346 7.30 -10.62 -18.93
C LEU A 346 8.25 -9.56 -19.48
N ASP A 347 9.20 -9.14 -18.67
CA ASP A 347 10.31 -8.26 -19.07
C ASP A 347 11.46 -9.01 -19.75
#